data_f4c3c1ff3c7c0e7d0ace0c2022fb5aa2
#
_entry.id   f4c3c1ff3c7c0e7d0ace0c2022fb5aa2
#
_cell.length_a   1.000
_cell.length_b   1.000
_cell.length_c   1.000
_cell.angle_alpha   90.00
_cell.angle_beta   90.00
_cell.angle_gamma   90.00
#
_symmetry.space_group_name_H-M   'P 1'
#
loop_
_entity.id
_entity.type
_entity.pdbx_description
1 polymer ?
#
loop_
_entity_poly.entity_id
_entity_poly.type
_entity_poly.pdbx_seq_one_letter_code
_entity_poly.pdbx_strand_id
1 'polypeptide(L)'
;MIFIIEDDEIMAECIAKAVAPTPTKIFANGITAMSALGNKLPSLIFLDILLDGPDGFTFLNELASYQDTAKIPVVIISSLDFSGKDLTSYGVVGQLDKSKMTPAEIKGYVERFA
;
A
#
# COMPACT_ATOMS: atom_id res chain seq x y z
N MET A 1 -6.01 11.06 -2.56
CA MET A 1 -6.62 9.72 -2.37
C MET A 1 -5.53 8.69 -2.10
N ILE A 2 -5.67 7.93 -1.04
CA ILE A 2 -4.74 6.86 -0.66
C ILE A 2 -5.47 5.53 -0.80
N PHE A 3 -4.83 4.54 -1.42
CA PHE A 3 -5.35 3.17 -1.44
C PHE A 3 -4.73 2.38 -0.31
N ILE A 4 -5.58 1.61 0.37
CA ILE A 4 -5.17 0.68 1.43
C ILE A 4 -5.59 -0.71 0.98
N ILE A 5 -4.63 -1.58 0.73
CA ILE A 5 -4.88 -2.95 0.25
C ILE A 5 -4.53 -3.89 1.39
N GLU A 6 -5.56 -4.31 2.11
CA GLU A 6 -5.45 -5.08 3.34
C GLU A 6 -6.72 -5.89 3.54
N ASP A 7 -6.61 -7.19 3.73
CA ASP A 7 -7.76 -8.08 3.93
C ASP A 7 -8.27 -8.10 5.38
N ASP A 8 -7.49 -7.65 6.34
CA ASP A 8 -7.93 -7.48 7.73
C ASP A 8 -8.62 -6.13 7.89
N GLU A 9 -9.94 -6.15 8.08
CA GLU A 9 -10.76 -4.93 8.17
C GLU A 9 -10.32 -4.02 9.32
N ILE A 10 -9.96 -4.59 10.46
CA ILE A 10 -9.52 -3.81 11.63
C ILE A 10 -8.23 -3.08 11.32
N MET A 11 -7.28 -3.78 10.73
CA MET A 11 -6.00 -3.19 10.34
C MET A 11 -6.18 -2.09 9.30
N ALA A 12 -7.02 -2.34 8.27
CA ALA A 12 -7.30 -1.36 7.24
C ALA A 12 -7.91 -0.08 7.83
N GLU A 13 -8.85 -0.22 8.75
CA GLU A 13 -9.46 0.94 9.43
C GLU A 13 -8.47 1.69 10.30
N CYS A 14 -7.57 0.99 10.98
CA CYS A 14 -6.51 1.64 11.76
C CYS A 14 -5.63 2.53 10.87
N ILE A 15 -5.27 2.04 9.70
CA ILE A 15 -4.47 2.82 8.75
C ILE A 15 -5.28 4.02 8.25
N ALA A 16 -6.54 3.81 7.88
CA ALA A 16 -7.41 4.88 7.40
C ALA A 16 -7.57 6.00 8.44
N LYS A 17 -7.72 5.65 9.70
CA LYS A 17 -7.80 6.63 10.78
C LYS A 17 -6.49 7.40 10.95
N ALA A 18 -5.36 6.72 10.82
CA ALA A 18 -4.06 7.36 10.97
C ALA A 18 -3.79 8.39 9.87
N VAL A 19 -4.34 8.21 8.68
CA VAL A 19 -4.13 9.13 7.55
C VAL A 19 -5.23 10.18 7.41
N ALA A 20 -6.29 10.09 8.21
CA ALA A 20 -7.38 11.08 8.17
C ALA A 20 -6.82 12.49 8.38
N PRO A 21 -7.37 13.52 7.76
CA PRO A 21 -8.56 13.55 6.91
C PRO A 21 -8.33 13.22 5.42
N THR A 22 -7.18 12.73 5.04
CA THR A 22 -6.91 12.37 3.63
C THR A 22 -7.87 11.26 3.20
N PRO A 23 -8.57 11.42 2.05
CA PRO A 23 -9.49 10.40 1.56
C PRO A 23 -8.78 9.09 1.28
N THR A 24 -9.44 7.97 1.62
CA THR A 24 -8.90 6.63 1.42
C THR A 24 -9.92 5.74 0.73
N LYS A 25 -9.42 4.70 0.05
CA LYS A 25 -10.21 3.55 -0.38
C LYS A 25 -9.54 2.28 0.08
N ILE A 26 -10.33 1.37 0.64
CA ILE A 26 -9.85 0.11 1.19
C ILE A 26 -10.25 -1.01 0.24
N PHE A 27 -9.29 -1.88 -0.07
CA PHE A 27 -9.48 -3.05 -0.91
C PHE A 27 -8.99 -4.29 -0.16
N ALA A 28 -9.78 -5.35 -0.21
CA ALA A 28 -9.41 -6.60 0.47
C ALA A 28 -8.41 -7.44 -0.33
N ASN A 29 -8.23 -7.14 -1.62
CA ASN A 29 -7.32 -7.91 -2.49
C ASN A 29 -6.78 -7.05 -3.63
N GLY A 30 -5.76 -7.57 -4.31
CA GLY A 30 -5.09 -6.85 -5.39
C GLY A 30 -5.92 -6.73 -6.66
N ILE A 31 -6.83 -7.69 -6.92
CA ILE A 31 -7.64 -7.68 -8.14
C ILE A 31 -8.58 -6.48 -8.16
N THR A 32 -9.30 -6.26 -7.05
CA THR A 32 -10.23 -5.12 -6.94
C THR A 32 -9.48 -3.80 -6.96
N ALA A 33 -8.30 -3.75 -6.34
CA ALA A 33 -7.46 -2.56 -6.35
C ALA A 33 -6.97 -2.23 -7.76
N MET A 34 -6.53 -3.22 -8.53
CA MET A 34 -6.10 -3.00 -9.93
C MET A 34 -7.24 -2.48 -10.79
N SER A 35 -8.45 -3.01 -10.61
CA SER A 35 -9.62 -2.52 -11.33
C SER A 35 -9.90 -1.05 -11.03
N ALA A 36 -9.75 -0.64 -9.78
CA ALA A 36 -9.98 0.72 -9.35
C ALA A 36 -8.95 1.70 -9.93
N LEU A 37 -7.72 1.27 -10.19
CA LEU A 37 -6.66 2.11 -10.76
C LEU A 37 -7.00 2.61 -12.15
N GLY A 38 -7.85 1.89 -12.90
CA GLY A 38 -8.32 2.33 -14.21
C GLY A 38 -9.20 3.57 -14.16
N ASN A 39 -9.78 3.91 -13.02
CA ASN A 39 -10.66 5.06 -12.85
C ASN A 39 -9.94 6.29 -12.30
N LYS A 40 -9.13 6.12 -11.26
CA LYS A 40 -8.38 7.20 -10.62
C LYS A 40 -7.16 6.64 -9.92
N LEU A 41 -6.00 7.26 -10.17
CA LEU A 41 -4.76 6.86 -9.53
C LEU A 41 -4.65 7.48 -8.13
N PRO A 42 -4.26 6.69 -7.13
CA PRO A 42 -3.97 7.22 -5.80
C PRO A 42 -2.60 7.90 -5.79
N SER A 43 -2.38 8.75 -4.79
CA SER A 43 -1.08 9.38 -4.57
C SER A 43 -0.12 8.50 -3.77
N LEU A 44 -0.65 7.49 -3.08
CA LEU A 44 0.11 6.60 -2.22
C LEU A 44 -0.68 5.30 -2.02
N ILE A 45 0.02 4.17 -1.92
CA ILE A 45 -0.59 2.88 -1.64
C ILE A 45 0.06 2.28 -0.40
N PHE A 46 -0.76 1.88 0.58
CA PHE A 46 -0.34 0.98 1.65
C PHE A 46 -0.76 -0.44 1.25
N LEU A 47 0.20 -1.33 1.15
CA LEU A 47 -0.01 -2.68 0.61
C LEU A 47 0.41 -3.74 1.61
N ASP A 48 -0.54 -4.59 2.04
CA ASP A 48 -0.21 -5.84 2.71
C ASP A 48 0.38 -6.80 1.69
N ILE A 49 1.62 -7.21 1.91
CA ILE A 49 2.34 -8.06 0.95
C ILE A 49 1.83 -9.50 0.97
N LEU A 50 1.17 -9.93 2.06
CA LEU A 50 0.66 -11.29 2.24
C LEU A 50 -0.87 -11.31 2.11
N LEU A 51 -1.38 -10.91 0.95
CA LEU A 51 -2.82 -10.91 0.67
C LEU A 51 -3.33 -12.31 0.35
N ASP A 52 -4.60 -12.56 0.66
CA ASP A 52 -5.32 -13.73 0.14
C ASP A 52 -5.53 -13.58 -1.37
N GLY A 53 -5.44 -14.70 -2.10
CA GLY A 53 -5.52 -14.72 -3.55
C GLY A 53 -4.22 -14.28 -4.20
N PRO A 54 -4.25 -13.48 -5.28
CA PRO A 54 -3.02 -12.92 -5.83
C PRO A 54 -2.31 -12.11 -4.75
N ASP A 55 -1.08 -12.49 -4.43
CA ASP A 55 -0.35 -11.88 -3.34
C ASP A 55 0.15 -10.48 -3.68
N GLY A 56 0.73 -9.80 -2.67
CA GLY A 56 1.22 -8.44 -2.85
C GLY A 56 2.32 -8.32 -3.89
N PHE A 57 3.13 -9.35 -4.08
CA PHE A 57 4.18 -9.33 -5.11
C PHE A 57 3.59 -9.33 -6.52
N THR A 58 2.52 -10.10 -6.74
CA THR A 58 1.79 -10.07 -8.01
C THR A 58 1.27 -8.67 -8.29
N PHE A 59 0.68 -8.03 -7.29
CA PHE A 59 0.18 -6.66 -7.41
C PHE A 59 1.31 -5.69 -7.74
N LEU A 60 2.47 -5.79 -7.07
CA LEU A 60 3.63 -4.95 -7.34
C LEU A 60 4.14 -5.11 -8.77
N ASN A 61 4.20 -6.35 -9.27
CA ASN A 61 4.61 -6.61 -10.64
C ASN A 61 3.66 -5.95 -11.64
N GLU A 62 2.36 -6.01 -11.39
CA GLU A 62 1.38 -5.36 -12.26
C GLU A 62 1.52 -3.84 -12.24
N LEU A 63 1.72 -3.23 -11.06
CA LEU A 63 1.95 -1.79 -10.97
C LEU A 63 3.17 -1.36 -11.78
N ALA A 64 4.26 -2.12 -11.69
CA ALA A 64 5.50 -1.81 -12.38
C ALA A 64 5.40 -1.99 -13.90
N SER A 65 4.38 -2.72 -14.38
CA SER A 65 4.20 -3.04 -15.81
C SER A 65 3.60 -1.90 -16.63
N TYR A 66 3.02 -0.89 -15.97
CA TYR A 66 2.37 0.22 -16.67
C TYR A 66 3.01 1.55 -16.27
N GLN A 67 3.24 2.43 -17.25
CA GLN A 67 3.91 3.71 -17.02
C GLN A 67 3.24 4.58 -15.97
N ASP A 68 1.93 4.65 -16.00
CA ASP A 68 1.17 5.52 -15.10
C ASP A 68 1.10 4.98 -13.67
N THR A 69 1.08 3.66 -13.48
CA THR A 69 1.03 3.06 -12.15
C THR A 69 2.42 2.81 -11.57
N ALA A 70 3.45 2.68 -12.40
CA ALA A 70 4.81 2.42 -11.93
C ALA A 70 5.38 3.55 -11.07
N LYS A 71 4.82 4.74 -11.16
CA LYS A 71 5.28 5.94 -10.42
C LYS A 71 4.60 6.09 -9.06
N ILE A 72 3.56 5.31 -8.77
CA ILE A 72 2.83 5.44 -7.52
C ILE A 72 3.72 4.91 -6.38
N PRO A 73 3.98 5.72 -5.33
CA PRO A 73 4.75 5.23 -4.19
C PRO A 73 3.96 4.20 -3.40
N VAL A 74 4.64 3.13 -3.00
CA VAL A 74 4.04 2.02 -2.26
C VAL A 74 4.77 1.83 -0.94
N VAL A 75 4.02 1.77 0.16
CA VAL A 75 4.53 1.38 1.47
C VAL A 75 4.03 -0.03 1.76
N ILE A 76 4.95 -0.96 1.95
CA ILE A 76 4.61 -2.34 2.30
C ILE A 76 4.28 -2.43 3.78
N ILE A 77 3.21 -3.15 4.10
CA ILE A 77 2.84 -3.47 5.47
C ILE A 77 2.94 -4.98 5.63
N SER A 78 3.72 -5.45 6.59
CA SER A 78 3.91 -6.88 6.77
C SER A 78 4.45 -7.18 8.16
N SER A 79 4.14 -8.37 8.67
CA SER A 79 4.80 -8.92 9.85
C SER A 79 6.13 -9.60 9.53
N LEU A 80 6.45 -9.76 8.23
CA LEU A 80 7.74 -10.28 7.79
C LEU A 80 8.69 -9.13 7.44
N ASP A 81 9.99 -9.37 7.64
CA ASP A 81 11.02 -8.37 7.35
C ASP A 81 11.49 -8.50 5.90
N PHE A 82 11.27 -7.45 5.12
CA PHE A 82 11.73 -7.35 3.73
C PHE A 82 12.86 -6.34 3.57
N SER A 83 13.44 -5.85 4.67
CA SER A 83 14.46 -4.80 4.62
C SER A 83 15.73 -5.24 3.87
N GLY A 84 16.01 -6.54 3.80
CA GLY A 84 17.14 -7.08 3.05
C GLY A 84 16.94 -7.16 1.55
N LYS A 85 15.74 -6.84 1.05
CA LYS A 85 15.40 -6.89 -0.37
C LYS A 85 15.29 -5.49 -0.96
N ASP A 86 15.85 -5.30 -2.15
CA ASP A 86 15.68 -4.05 -2.87
C ASP A 86 14.41 -4.12 -3.72
N LEU A 87 13.38 -3.42 -3.25
CA LEU A 87 12.07 -3.36 -3.93
C LEU A 87 11.81 -1.99 -4.55
N THR A 88 12.82 -1.14 -4.63
CA THR A 88 12.67 0.23 -5.16
C THR A 88 12.24 0.24 -6.63
N SER A 89 12.63 -0.75 -7.42
CA SER A 89 12.21 -0.87 -8.81
C SER A 89 10.71 -1.10 -8.97
N TYR A 90 10.02 -1.52 -7.91
CA TYR A 90 8.57 -1.70 -7.89
C TYR A 90 7.82 -0.48 -7.35
N GLY A 91 8.51 0.63 -7.10
CA GLY A 91 7.89 1.81 -6.51
C GLY A 91 7.77 1.76 -5.00
N VAL A 92 8.37 0.77 -4.34
CA VAL A 92 8.34 0.66 -2.89
C VAL A 92 9.25 1.71 -2.27
N VAL A 93 8.67 2.54 -1.40
CA VAL A 93 9.40 3.65 -0.74
C VAL A 93 9.62 3.39 0.75
N GLY A 94 9.03 2.34 1.28
CA GLY A 94 9.22 1.98 2.68
C GLY A 94 8.44 0.75 3.09
N GLN A 95 8.68 0.34 4.33
CA GLN A 95 8.05 -0.82 4.93
C GLN A 95 7.66 -0.50 6.36
N LEU A 96 6.47 -0.97 6.77
CA LEU A 96 6.00 -0.90 8.15
C LEU A 96 5.77 -2.32 8.68
N ASP A 97 6.20 -2.55 9.93
CA ASP A 97 5.94 -3.80 10.64
C ASP A 97 4.54 -3.73 11.24
N LYS A 98 3.66 -4.67 10.86
CA LYS A 98 2.28 -4.72 11.36
C LYS A 98 2.17 -4.73 12.87
N SER A 99 3.12 -5.36 13.55
CA SER A 99 3.08 -5.50 15.00
C SER A 99 3.64 -4.29 15.75
N LYS A 100 4.36 -3.40 15.06
CA LYS A 100 5.09 -2.29 15.68
C LYS A 100 4.77 -0.92 15.10
N MET A 101 4.12 -0.86 13.95
CA MET A 101 3.86 0.42 13.30
C MET A 101 2.99 1.35 14.15
N THR A 102 3.31 2.63 14.11
CA THR A 102 2.58 3.67 14.85
C THR A 102 1.85 4.60 13.90
N PRO A 103 0.80 5.31 14.38
CA PRO A 103 0.15 6.33 13.57
C PRO A 103 1.11 7.41 13.06
N ALA A 104 2.12 7.75 13.86
CA ALA A 104 3.13 8.74 13.46
C ALA A 104 3.95 8.28 12.26
N GLU A 105 4.34 7.01 12.22
CA GLU A 105 5.07 6.44 11.08
C GLU A 105 4.21 6.44 9.82
N ILE A 106 2.94 6.05 9.95
CA ILE A 106 1.99 6.04 8.84
C ILE A 106 1.81 7.47 8.30
N LYS A 107 1.57 8.44 9.18
CA LYS A 107 1.44 9.85 8.79
C LYS A 107 2.69 10.39 8.13
N GLY A 108 3.87 9.97 8.59
CA GLY A 108 5.14 10.39 8.00
C GLY A 108 5.23 10.06 6.52
N TYR A 109 4.75 8.89 6.10
CA TYR A 109 4.70 8.54 4.69
C TYR A 109 3.70 9.39 3.91
N VAL A 110 2.55 9.68 4.51
CA VAL A 110 1.54 10.54 3.89
C VAL A 110 2.09 11.94 3.63
N GLU A 111 2.79 12.51 4.62
CA GLU A 111 3.39 13.85 4.50
C GLU A 111 4.47 13.91 3.42
N ARG A 112 5.19 12.81 3.20
CA ARG A 112 6.29 12.75 2.23
C ARG A 112 5.83 12.44 0.82
N PHE A 113 4.77 11.66 0.64
CA PHE A 113 4.42 11.09 -0.66
C PHE A 113 2.98 11.37 -1.12
N ALA A 114 2.08 11.71 -0.24
CA ALA A 114 0.68 11.92 -0.61
C ALA A 114 0.29 13.43 -0.79
#